data_915bd1099c7191627e237730ba5e2b43
#
_entry.id   915bd1099c7191627e237730ba5e2b43
#
_cell.length_a   1.000
_cell.length_b   1.000
_cell.length_c   1.000
_cell.angle_alpha   90.00
_cell.angle_beta   90.00
_cell.angle_gamma   90.00
#
_symmetry.space_group_name_H-M   'P 1'
#
loop_
_entity.id
_entity.type
_entity.pdbx_description
1 polymer ?
#
loop_
_entity_poly.entity_id
_entity_poly.type
_entity_poly.pdbx_seq_one_letter_code
_entity_poly.pdbx_strand_id
1 'polypeptide(L)'
;YKLYPGDLKIEDLNGNGYIDRGKNTVDDPGDRKIIGNAAPRYIYGFRLALDWNGIYANAFFQGVGKQDWYPSSEAPIFWGQYNRPYGQIPKWHMGNYWTEDNPDAYLPRYTGYYSPLYGGTSRANTR
;
A
#
# COMPACT_ATOMS: atom_id res chain seq x y z
N TYR A 1 -11.69 15.19 13.92
CA TYR A 1 -10.62 15.30 12.90
C TYR A 1 -10.99 16.41 11.94
N LYS A 2 -10.08 17.36 11.71
CA LYS A 2 -10.25 18.39 10.69
C LYS A 2 -9.43 17.98 9.47
N LEU A 3 -10.09 17.71 8.37
CA LEU A 3 -9.45 17.36 7.11
C LEU A 3 -9.05 18.62 6.34
N TYR A 4 -7.93 18.56 5.68
CA TYR A 4 -7.39 19.61 4.82
C TYR A 4 -7.18 19.09 3.40
N PRO A 5 -7.09 19.97 2.40
CA PRO A 5 -6.74 19.56 1.05
C PRO A 5 -5.48 18.70 1.04
N GLY A 6 -5.51 17.61 0.29
CA GLY A 6 -4.41 16.64 0.22
C GLY A 6 -4.37 15.58 1.32
N ASP A 7 -5.29 15.61 2.29
CA ASP A 7 -5.44 14.55 3.28
C ASP A 7 -6.22 13.36 2.69
N LEU A 8 -5.97 12.16 3.22
CA LEU A 8 -6.76 10.98 2.88
C LEU A 8 -8.17 11.12 3.43
N LYS A 9 -9.15 10.94 2.55
CA LYS A 9 -10.55 10.82 2.93
C LYS A 9 -10.91 9.35 3.04
N ILE A 10 -11.34 8.93 4.21
CA ILE A 10 -11.90 7.60 4.43
C ILE A 10 -13.37 7.65 3.97
N GLU A 11 -13.78 6.66 3.19
CA GLU A 11 -15.12 6.53 2.66
C GLU A 11 -16.01 5.77 3.62
N ASP A 12 -17.21 6.29 3.86
CA ASP A 12 -18.29 5.59 4.54
C ASP A 12 -18.94 4.63 3.53
N LEU A 13 -18.62 3.35 3.66
CA LEU A 13 -19.05 2.33 2.70
C LEU A 13 -20.47 1.83 2.96
N ASN A 14 -20.92 1.89 4.20
CA ASN A 14 -22.26 1.42 4.59
C ASN A 14 -23.30 2.54 4.64
N GLY A 15 -22.87 3.81 4.51
CA GLY A 15 -23.74 4.99 4.44
C GLY A 15 -24.41 5.36 5.76
N ASN A 16 -23.84 4.95 6.90
CA ASN A 16 -24.41 5.22 8.22
C ASN A 16 -24.02 6.60 8.80
N GLY A 17 -23.15 7.36 8.10
CA GLY A 17 -22.66 8.68 8.50
C GLY A 17 -21.47 8.66 9.47
N TYR A 18 -20.94 7.50 9.79
CA TYR A 18 -19.80 7.30 10.68
C TYR A 18 -18.79 6.39 10.03
N ILE A 19 -17.51 6.56 10.33
CA ILE A 19 -16.45 5.64 9.91
C ILE A 19 -16.19 4.66 11.05
N ASP A 20 -16.65 3.42 10.89
CA ASP A 20 -16.56 2.40 11.92
C ASP A 20 -16.15 1.01 11.40
N ARG A 21 -16.02 0.08 12.29
CA ARG A 21 -15.63 -1.31 12.00
C ARG A 21 -16.82 -2.27 12.01
N GLY A 22 -18.03 -1.76 12.20
CA GLY A 22 -19.19 -2.58 12.42
C GLY A 22 -18.96 -3.58 13.56
N LYS A 23 -19.54 -4.76 13.43
CA LYS A 23 -19.29 -5.88 14.37
C LYS A 23 -18.00 -6.66 14.06
N ASN A 24 -17.25 -6.23 13.04
CA ASN A 24 -16.04 -6.91 12.57
C ASN A 24 -16.29 -8.38 12.18
N THR A 25 -17.46 -8.66 11.63
CA THR A 25 -17.87 -9.96 11.08
C THR A 25 -17.99 -9.87 9.57
N VAL A 26 -18.15 -11.03 8.91
CA VAL A 26 -18.35 -11.08 7.44
C VAL A 26 -19.65 -10.39 7.04
N ASP A 27 -20.70 -10.52 7.88
CA ASP A 27 -22.02 -9.95 7.62
C ASP A 27 -22.11 -8.46 7.99
N ASP A 28 -21.23 -7.99 8.85
CA ASP A 28 -21.16 -6.58 9.27
C ASP A 28 -19.69 -6.15 9.40
N PRO A 29 -19.02 -5.89 8.27
CA PRO A 29 -17.62 -5.47 8.24
C PRO A 29 -17.40 -3.99 8.54
N GLY A 30 -18.49 -3.20 8.72
CA GLY A 30 -18.42 -1.75 8.77
C GLY A 30 -17.86 -1.16 7.48
N ASP A 31 -16.98 -0.15 7.59
CA ASP A 31 -16.37 0.51 6.43
C ASP A 31 -15.12 -0.20 5.93
N ARG A 32 -15.17 -1.53 5.87
CA ARG A 32 -14.08 -2.35 5.40
C ARG A 32 -14.46 -3.13 4.16
N LYS A 33 -13.52 -3.21 3.22
CA LYS A 33 -13.66 -3.92 1.97
C LYS A 33 -12.44 -4.82 1.73
N ILE A 34 -12.67 -6.02 1.21
CA ILE A 34 -11.60 -6.88 0.74
C ILE A 34 -11.01 -6.25 -0.51
N ILE A 35 -9.72 -5.91 -0.47
CA ILE A 35 -8.99 -5.26 -1.56
C ILE A 35 -8.10 -6.21 -2.35
N GLY A 36 -7.83 -7.42 -1.82
CA GLY A 36 -7.00 -8.40 -2.49
C GLY A 36 -6.82 -9.68 -1.69
N ASN A 37 -6.04 -10.59 -2.25
CA ASN A 37 -5.67 -11.86 -1.64
C ASN A 37 -4.15 -12.07 -1.73
N ALA A 38 -3.49 -12.12 -0.59
CA ALA A 38 -2.04 -12.32 -0.51
C ALA A 38 -1.61 -13.78 -0.75
N ALA A 39 -2.55 -14.74 -0.75
CA ALA A 39 -2.23 -16.12 -1.09
C ALA A 39 -2.02 -16.28 -2.61
N PRO A 40 -0.94 -16.94 -3.04
CA PRO A 40 -0.74 -17.23 -4.45
C PRO A 40 -1.86 -18.12 -4.96
N ARG A 41 -2.50 -17.70 -6.07
CA ARG A 41 -3.58 -18.47 -6.68
C ARG A 41 -3.07 -19.62 -7.53
N TYR A 42 -1.92 -19.40 -8.20
CA TYR A 42 -1.27 -20.38 -9.05
C TYR A 42 0.21 -20.37 -8.79
N ILE A 43 0.79 -21.52 -8.57
CA ILE A 43 2.23 -21.73 -8.54
C ILE A 43 2.55 -22.68 -9.68
N TYR A 44 3.50 -22.30 -10.52
CA TYR A 44 3.92 -23.11 -11.65
C TYR A 44 5.43 -23.20 -11.72
N GLY A 45 5.90 -24.30 -12.28
CA GLY A 45 7.31 -24.50 -12.57
C GLY A 45 7.48 -25.39 -13.77
N PHE A 46 8.53 -25.13 -14.55
CA PHE A 46 8.92 -25.99 -15.64
C PHE A 46 10.44 -26.07 -15.73
N ARG A 47 10.91 -27.18 -16.25
CA ARG A 47 12.31 -27.46 -16.43
C ARG A 47 12.60 -27.75 -17.90
N LEU A 48 13.60 -27.08 -18.44
CA LEU A 48 14.15 -27.38 -19.75
C LEU A 48 15.50 -28.03 -19.55
N ALA A 49 15.73 -29.14 -20.24
CA ALA A 49 17.03 -29.78 -20.28
C ALA A 49 17.39 -30.02 -21.74
N LEU A 50 18.61 -29.67 -22.11
CA LEU A 50 19.17 -29.86 -23.42
C LEU A 50 20.48 -30.66 -23.29
N ASP A 51 20.61 -31.69 -24.10
CA ASP A 51 21.85 -32.42 -24.30
C ASP A 51 22.12 -32.49 -25.81
N TRP A 52 23.19 -31.85 -26.23
CA TRP A 52 23.54 -31.79 -27.63
C TRP A 52 25.06 -31.83 -27.80
N ASN A 53 25.56 -32.90 -28.43
CA ASN A 53 26.94 -33.04 -28.82
C ASN A 53 27.98 -32.76 -27.71
N GLY A 54 27.67 -33.22 -26.46
CA GLY A 54 28.50 -33.02 -25.28
C GLY A 54 28.28 -31.69 -24.54
N ILE A 55 27.31 -30.88 -24.98
CA ILE A 55 26.90 -29.66 -24.33
C ILE A 55 25.61 -29.94 -23.53
N TYR A 56 25.65 -29.72 -22.21
CA TYR A 56 24.49 -29.82 -21.31
C TYR A 56 24.01 -28.43 -20.92
N ALA A 57 22.74 -28.18 -21.12
CA ALA A 57 22.07 -27.02 -20.58
C ALA A 57 20.84 -27.41 -19.77
N ASN A 58 20.66 -26.78 -18.62
CA ASN A 58 19.52 -27.03 -17.75
C ASN A 58 19.01 -25.70 -17.21
N ALA A 59 17.75 -25.41 -17.44
CA ALA A 59 17.09 -24.23 -16.93
C ALA A 59 15.81 -24.64 -16.16
N PHE A 60 15.67 -24.10 -14.96
CA PHE A 60 14.48 -24.24 -14.16
C PHE A 60 13.79 -22.90 -14.01
N PHE A 61 12.50 -22.88 -14.30
CA PHE A 61 11.66 -21.70 -14.18
C PHE A 61 10.57 -21.96 -13.15
N GLN A 62 10.40 -21.02 -12.24
CA GLN A 62 9.33 -21.03 -11.26
C GLN A 62 8.66 -19.67 -11.24
N GLY A 63 7.33 -19.67 -11.13
CA GLY A 63 6.58 -18.44 -11.07
C GLY A 63 5.33 -18.57 -10.20
N VAL A 64 4.84 -17.42 -9.79
CA VAL A 64 3.58 -17.27 -9.07
C VAL A 64 2.63 -16.47 -9.96
N GLY A 65 1.47 -17.06 -10.22
CA GLY A 65 0.40 -16.37 -10.94
C GLY A 65 -0.65 -15.85 -9.97
N LYS A 66 -1.02 -14.60 -10.14
CA LYS A 66 -2.03 -13.87 -9.37
C LYS A 66 -1.85 -13.96 -7.85
N GLN A 67 -1.09 -13.04 -7.35
CA GLN A 67 -0.93 -12.77 -5.93
C GLN A 67 -1.00 -11.25 -5.74
N ASP A 68 -1.85 -10.79 -4.83
CA ASP A 68 -1.91 -9.38 -4.47
C ASP A 68 -0.93 -9.12 -3.34
N TRP A 69 -0.19 -8.04 -3.46
CA TRP A 69 0.73 -7.61 -2.43
C TRP A 69 0.39 -6.19 -2.00
N TYR A 70 0.33 -5.99 -0.71
CA TYR A 70 0.14 -4.68 -0.11
C TYR A 70 1.25 -4.42 0.91
N PRO A 71 1.98 -3.31 0.81
CA PRO A 71 3.01 -2.97 1.78
C PRO A 71 2.36 -2.74 3.14
N SER A 72 2.84 -3.47 4.15
CA SER A 72 2.36 -3.24 5.52
C SER A 72 2.64 -1.81 5.97
N SER A 73 1.91 -1.33 6.97
CA SER A 73 2.16 -0.02 7.57
C SER A 73 3.59 0.15 8.10
N GLU A 74 4.29 -0.95 8.36
CA GLU A 74 5.67 -0.98 8.83
C GLU A 74 6.72 -1.10 7.72
N ALA A 75 6.33 -0.92 6.46
CA ALA A 75 7.27 -0.93 5.32
C ALA A 75 7.91 0.47 5.11
N PRO A 76 9.03 0.80 5.81
CA PRO A 76 9.60 2.15 5.78
C PRO A 76 10.18 2.50 4.42
N ILE A 77 10.66 1.51 3.66
CA ILE A 77 11.19 1.71 2.31
C ILE A 77 10.08 2.15 1.35
N PHE A 78 8.86 1.67 1.56
CA PHE A 78 7.72 2.04 0.73
C PHE A 78 7.06 3.34 1.21
N TRP A 79 6.72 3.42 2.49
CA TRP A 79 5.94 4.54 3.04
C TRP A 79 6.79 5.77 3.39
N GLY A 80 8.09 5.60 3.67
CA GLY A 80 8.97 6.69 4.06
C GLY A 80 8.42 7.46 5.26
N GLN A 81 8.24 8.76 5.12
CA GLN A 81 7.74 9.64 6.19
C GLN A 81 6.27 9.37 6.56
N TYR A 82 5.47 8.74 5.69
CA TYR A 82 4.09 8.39 6.04
C TYR A 82 4.04 7.33 7.14
N ASN A 83 5.02 6.44 7.19
CA ASN A 83 5.15 5.50 8.29
C ASN A 83 5.77 6.16 9.51
N ARG A 84 6.93 6.79 9.33
CA ARG A 84 7.69 7.42 10.42
C ARG A 84 8.20 8.78 9.97
N PRO A 85 7.90 9.86 10.73
CA PRO A 85 8.24 11.22 10.32
C PRO A 85 9.74 11.49 10.18
N TYR A 86 10.58 10.66 10.80
CA TYR A 86 12.04 10.68 10.65
C TYR A 86 12.55 9.70 9.58
N GLY A 87 11.63 9.02 8.86
CA GLY A 87 11.98 8.15 7.76
C GLY A 87 12.52 8.92 6.55
N GLN A 88 13.40 8.28 5.81
CA GLN A 88 13.88 8.83 4.54
C GLN A 88 12.75 8.86 3.52
N ILE A 89 12.72 9.90 2.69
CA ILE A 89 11.78 9.99 1.58
C ILE A 89 12.31 9.12 0.44
N PRO A 90 11.58 8.08 0.02
CA PRO A 90 11.96 7.29 -1.14
C PRO A 90 11.99 8.15 -2.40
N LYS A 91 12.92 7.89 -3.31
CA LYS A 91 13.07 8.66 -4.54
C LYS A 91 11.78 8.73 -5.38
N TRP A 92 10.99 7.66 -5.39
CA TRP A 92 9.75 7.60 -6.16
C TRP A 92 8.61 8.45 -5.57
N HIS A 93 8.73 8.91 -4.30
CA HIS A 93 7.79 9.88 -3.73
C HIS A 93 7.99 11.28 -4.31
N MET A 94 9.18 11.60 -4.80
CA MET A 94 9.49 12.93 -5.33
C MET A 94 8.60 13.23 -6.54
N GLY A 95 7.80 14.28 -6.44
CA GLY A 95 6.81 14.65 -7.46
C GLY A 95 5.53 13.82 -7.45
N ASN A 96 5.40 12.79 -6.60
CA ASN A 96 4.21 11.94 -6.50
C ASN A 96 3.38 12.20 -5.24
N TYR A 97 3.71 13.18 -4.43
CA TYR A 97 2.91 13.59 -3.27
C TYR A 97 2.14 14.88 -3.56
N TRP A 98 1.03 15.03 -2.88
CA TRP A 98 0.14 16.15 -3.06
C TRP A 98 0.81 17.47 -2.65
N THR A 99 0.69 18.46 -3.51
CA THR A 99 0.99 19.88 -3.26
C THR A 99 -0.09 20.72 -3.94
N GLU A 100 -0.14 22.02 -3.63
CA GLU A 100 -1.07 22.93 -4.29
C GLU A 100 -0.84 23.00 -5.81
N ASP A 101 0.42 22.83 -6.23
CA ASP A 101 0.80 22.78 -7.65
C ASP A 101 0.61 21.39 -8.31
N ASN A 102 0.36 20.34 -7.50
CA ASN A 102 0.15 18.98 -7.97
C ASN A 102 -0.99 18.30 -7.20
N PRO A 103 -2.24 18.74 -7.42
CA PRO A 103 -3.40 18.27 -6.65
C PRO A 103 -3.81 16.83 -6.98
N ASP A 104 -3.44 16.30 -8.15
CA ASP A 104 -3.78 14.95 -8.61
C ASP A 104 -2.71 13.91 -8.26
N ALA A 105 -1.79 14.23 -7.37
CA ALA A 105 -0.72 13.33 -6.97
C ALA A 105 -1.26 12.03 -6.35
N TYR A 106 -0.54 10.92 -6.59
CA TYR A 106 -0.90 9.60 -6.08
C TYR A 106 -0.84 9.50 -4.55
N LEU A 107 0.13 10.17 -3.94
CA LEU A 107 0.33 10.16 -2.49
C LEU A 107 -0.30 11.40 -1.84
N PRO A 108 -0.82 11.28 -0.61
CA PRO A 108 -1.35 12.41 0.13
C PRO A 108 -0.25 13.42 0.46
N ARG A 109 -0.66 14.57 0.98
CA ARG A 109 0.31 15.56 1.43
C ARG A 109 1.19 15.07 2.57
N TYR A 110 2.41 15.54 2.62
CA TYR A 110 3.26 15.33 3.78
C TYR A 110 2.85 16.25 4.94
N THR A 111 2.84 15.69 6.14
CA THR A 111 2.67 16.44 7.38
C THR A 111 3.94 16.35 8.22
N GLY A 112 4.30 17.41 8.92
CA GLY A 112 5.50 17.44 9.77
C GLY A 112 5.39 16.51 10.98
N TYR A 113 6.52 16.31 11.65
CA TYR A 113 6.62 15.45 12.85
C TYR A 113 5.61 15.84 13.94
N TYR A 114 5.51 17.13 14.20
CA TYR A 114 4.49 17.72 15.04
C TYR A 114 3.61 18.60 14.16
N SER A 115 2.44 18.12 13.84
CA SER A 115 1.44 18.95 13.20
C SER A 115 0.48 19.44 14.28
N PRO A 116 0.37 20.77 14.49
CA PRO A 116 -0.63 21.33 15.41
C PRO A 116 -2.06 21.00 14.97
N LEU A 117 -2.24 20.61 13.69
CA LEU A 117 -3.52 20.23 13.11
C LEU A 117 -4.01 18.87 13.61
N TYR A 118 -3.10 17.99 14.03
CA TYR A 118 -3.41 16.61 14.42
C TYR A 118 -3.03 16.26 15.85
N GLY A 119 -2.56 17.24 16.62
CA GLY A 119 -2.20 17.02 18.02
C GLY A 119 -1.04 16.04 18.23
N GLY A 120 -0.19 15.81 17.21
CA GLY A 120 0.87 14.84 17.36
C GLY A 120 1.68 14.55 16.12
N THR A 121 1.53 13.40 15.51
CA THR A 121 2.44 12.88 14.50
C THR A 121 1.82 12.83 13.10
N SER A 122 2.66 12.83 12.08
CA SER A 122 2.29 12.77 10.66
C SER A 122 1.60 11.46 10.20
N ARG A 123 1.37 10.51 11.12
CA ARG A 123 0.78 9.21 10.81
C ARG A 123 -0.66 9.24 10.30
N ALA A 124 -1.32 10.39 10.34
CA ALA A 124 -2.71 10.51 9.89
C ALA A 124 -2.90 10.26 8.39
N ASN A 125 -1.85 10.40 7.59
CA ASN A 125 -1.88 10.23 6.13
C ASN A 125 -1.21 8.92 5.65
N THR A 126 -1.08 7.91 6.49
CA THR A 126 -0.68 6.57 6.02
C THR A 126 -1.87 5.90 5.33
N ARG A 127 -1.64 5.39 4.15
CA ARG A 127 -2.60 4.59 3.38
C ARG A 127 -2.79 3.21 3.97
#